data_d3589f436db709c94929305488130651
#
_entry.id   d3589f436db709c94929305488130651
#
_cell.length_a   1.000
_cell.length_b   1.000
_cell.length_c   1.000
_cell.angle_alpha   90.00
_cell.angle_beta   90.00
_cell.angle_gamma   90.00
#
_symmetry.space_group_name_H-M   'P 1'
#
loop_
_entity.id
_entity.type
_entity.pdbx_description
1 polymer ?
#
loop_
_entity_poly.entity_id
_entity_poly.type
_entity_poly.pdbx_seq_one_letter_code
_entity_poly.pdbx_strand_id
1 'polypeptide(L)'
;VQLLDDRNTVTIEPVFVDAEYLYVVPSIEVRYNPGVTSKNANRLLSQIDGVMGTFNTNDLGVYSSNFYLSEFLKKVDAIDSSVINVAIDIQMQRRFIPNTTITQSYQVNFNNPIYNPHGGHKYAISSSSFTYNGFTCYFDDDGDGMLRIYRIVSGKRVTVINNAGVVNYTLGSVKIYA
;
A
#
# COMPACT_ATOMS: atom_id res chain seq x y z
N VAL A 1 19.10 -18.79 -15.42
CA VAL A 1 18.17 -19.75 -16.04
C VAL A 1 18.95 -21.00 -16.44
N GLN A 2 20.01 -20.90 -17.23
CA GLN A 2 20.81 -22.06 -17.68
C GLN A 2 21.38 -22.95 -16.56
N LEU A 3 21.71 -22.37 -15.40
CA LEU A 3 22.32 -23.08 -14.26
C LEU A 3 21.30 -23.95 -13.49
N LEU A 4 20.01 -23.73 -13.66
CA LEU A 4 18.93 -24.52 -13.06
C LEU A 4 18.47 -25.64 -14.01
N ASP A 5 18.52 -25.41 -15.32
CA ASP A 5 18.16 -26.41 -16.32
C ASP A 5 19.09 -27.64 -16.26
N ASP A 6 20.38 -27.41 -16.00
CA ASP A 6 21.39 -28.50 -15.89
C ASP A 6 21.28 -29.32 -14.59
N ARG A 7 20.44 -28.92 -13.62
CA ARG A 7 20.27 -29.60 -12.33
C ARG A 7 18.87 -30.14 -12.08
N ASN A 8 17.98 -30.00 -13.05
CA ASN A 8 16.63 -30.52 -12.91
C ASN A 8 16.62 -32.06 -12.96
N THR A 9 15.95 -32.62 -11.94
CA THR A 9 15.56 -34.04 -12.04
C THR A 9 14.35 -34.15 -12.96
N VAL A 10 14.17 -35.29 -13.63
CA VAL A 10 13.12 -35.55 -14.65
C VAL A 10 11.68 -35.23 -14.17
N THR A 11 11.46 -35.00 -12.85
CA THR A 11 10.16 -34.79 -12.25
C THR A 11 9.95 -33.39 -11.69
N ILE A 12 10.93 -32.46 -11.77
CA ILE A 12 10.83 -31.12 -11.22
C ILE A 12 11.04 -30.10 -12.34
N GLU A 13 9.99 -29.38 -12.66
CA GLU A 13 10.01 -28.23 -13.57
C GLU A 13 10.02 -26.94 -12.75
N PRO A 14 11.09 -26.13 -12.76
CA PRO A 14 11.11 -24.86 -12.03
C PRO A 14 10.21 -23.83 -12.71
N VAL A 15 9.26 -23.29 -11.98
CA VAL A 15 8.42 -22.19 -12.43
C VAL A 15 8.92 -20.89 -11.79
N PHE A 16 9.31 -19.93 -12.61
CA PHE A 16 9.69 -18.61 -12.16
C PHE A 16 8.42 -17.74 -12.10
N VAL A 17 8.15 -17.17 -10.94
CA VAL A 17 7.06 -16.23 -10.73
C VAL A 17 7.65 -14.87 -10.33
N ASP A 18 7.04 -13.80 -10.82
CA ASP A 18 7.42 -12.45 -10.42
C ASP A 18 7.12 -12.24 -8.93
N ALA A 19 8.00 -11.47 -8.27
CA ALA A 19 7.80 -11.12 -6.86
C ALA A 19 6.58 -10.23 -6.69
N GLU A 20 5.72 -10.59 -5.73
CA GLU A 20 4.60 -9.74 -5.31
C GLU A 20 5.07 -8.70 -4.29
N TYR A 21 5.00 -7.42 -4.65
CA TYR A 21 5.41 -6.32 -3.78
C TYR A 21 4.23 -5.79 -2.96
N LEU A 22 4.43 -5.64 -1.66
CA LEU A 22 3.60 -4.81 -0.79
C LEU A 22 4.30 -3.46 -0.61
N TYR A 23 3.69 -2.40 -1.11
CA TYR A 23 4.21 -1.05 -0.96
C TYR A 23 3.71 -0.45 0.35
N VAL A 24 4.61 0.17 1.09
CA VAL A 24 4.31 0.96 2.28
C VAL A 24 4.37 2.43 1.86
N VAL A 25 3.26 3.14 2.06
CA VAL A 25 3.12 4.55 1.69
C VAL A 25 2.97 5.37 2.97
N PRO A 26 4.07 5.95 3.51
CA PRO A 26 4.01 6.78 4.68
C PRO A 26 3.56 8.21 4.34
N SER A 27 2.72 8.79 5.19
CA SER A 27 2.45 10.22 5.26
C SER A 27 3.04 10.74 6.57
N ILE A 28 4.00 11.67 6.47
CA ILE A 28 4.82 12.09 7.61
C ILE A 28 4.58 13.57 7.90
N GLU A 29 4.23 13.88 9.15
CA GLU A 29 4.16 15.24 9.66
C GLU A 29 5.28 15.42 10.70
N VAL A 30 6.18 16.36 10.48
CA VAL A 30 7.28 16.67 11.38
C VAL A 30 7.10 18.06 11.97
N ARG A 31 7.12 18.15 13.30
CA ARG A 31 7.17 19.41 14.05
C ARG A 31 8.59 19.68 14.48
N TYR A 32 9.09 20.86 14.20
CA TYR A 32 10.45 21.26 14.56
C TYR A 32 10.48 22.66 15.15
N ASN A 33 11.53 22.95 15.93
CA ASN A 33 11.78 24.27 16.51
C ASN A 33 12.75 25.06 15.61
N PRO A 34 12.29 26.11 14.91
CA PRO A 34 13.14 26.90 14.03
C PRO A 34 14.21 27.70 14.78
N GLY A 35 14.06 27.90 16.10
CA GLY A 35 15.07 28.59 16.93
C GLY A 35 16.28 27.75 17.29
N VAL A 36 16.25 26.43 17.04
CA VAL A 36 17.33 25.48 17.39
C VAL A 36 18.15 25.07 16.17
N THR A 37 17.65 25.30 14.97
CA THR A 37 18.32 24.89 13.72
C THR A 37 18.58 26.07 12.81
N SER A 38 19.65 26.00 12.05
CA SER A 38 19.92 26.92 10.91
C SER A 38 19.26 26.46 9.60
N LYS A 39 18.61 25.30 9.60
CA LYS A 39 17.97 24.71 8.42
C LYS A 39 16.56 25.27 8.27
N ASN A 40 16.15 25.54 7.05
CA ASN A 40 14.75 25.87 6.74
C ASN A 40 13.92 24.59 6.53
N ALA A 41 12.59 24.73 6.47
CA ALA A 41 11.64 23.63 6.28
C ALA A 41 11.95 22.78 5.04
N ASN A 42 12.28 23.41 3.90
CA ASN A 42 12.58 22.71 2.65
C ASN A 42 13.82 21.83 2.76
N ARG A 43 14.83 22.29 3.51
CA ARG A 43 16.05 21.49 3.74
C ARG A 43 15.77 20.28 4.66
N LEU A 44 14.94 20.45 5.68
CA LEU A 44 14.50 19.35 6.54
C LEU A 44 13.66 18.33 5.74
N LEU A 45 12.73 18.79 4.91
CA LEU A 45 11.95 17.92 4.01
C LEU A 45 12.86 17.11 3.08
N SER A 46 13.83 17.77 2.42
CA SER A 46 14.78 17.06 1.55
C SER A 46 15.61 16.01 2.30
N GLN A 47 15.93 16.23 3.58
CA GLN A 47 16.62 15.25 4.42
C GLN A 47 15.70 14.07 4.77
N ILE A 48 14.40 14.32 5.05
CA ILE A 48 13.39 13.27 5.27
C ILE A 48 13.25 12.40 4.02
N ASP A 49 13.17 13.03 2.83
CA ASP A 49 13.12 12.31 1.55
C ASP A 49 14.37 11.45 1.33
N GLY A 50 15.53 11.96 1.70
CA GLY A 50 16.79 11.22 1.67
C GLY A 50 16.79 10.01 2.62
N VAL A 51 16.24 10.15 3.82
CA VAL A 51 16.08 9.04 4.78
C VAL A 51 15.11 8.00 4.24
N MET A 52 13.98 8.42 3.66
CA MET A 52 13.03 7.51 3.02
C MET A 52 13.66 6.71 1.89
N GLY A 53 14.41 7.39 1.00
CA GLY A 53 15.13 6.74 -0.10
C GLY A 53 16.15 5.71 0.39
N THR A 54 16.95 6.08 1.38
CA THR A 54 17.97 5.20 1.97
C THR A 54 17.33 4.00 2.68
N PHE A 55 16.25 4.23 3.44
CA PHE A 55 15.52 3.18 4.13
C PHE A 55 14.88 2.20 3.13
N ASN A 56 14.29 2.72 2.05
CA ASN A 56 13.74 1.87 1.00
C ASN A 56 14.81 0.99 0.35
N THR A 57 15.99 1.54 0.07
CA THR A 57 17.05 0.79 -0.63
C THR A 57 17.76 -0.20 0.28
N ASN A 58 18.09 0.19 1.51
CA ASN A 58 18.98 -0.59 2.37
C ASN A 58 18.21 -1.53 3.31
N ASP A 59 17.02 -1.10 3.78
CA ASP A 59 16.26 -1.86 4.78
C ASP A 59 15.11 -2.65 4.16
N LEU A 60 14.47 -2.13 3.09
CA LEU A 60 13.33 -2.78 2.42
C LEU A 60 13.67 -3.40 1.06
N GLY A 61 14.79 -3.01 0.45
CA GLY A 61 15.19 -3.47 -0.89
C GLY A 61 15.65 -4.94 -0.94
N VAL A 62 15.59 -5.67 0.16
CA VAL A 62 15.98 -7.07 0.28
C VAL A 62 14.73 -7.96 0.30
N TYR A 63 14.81 -9.13 -0.36
CA TYR A 63 13.71 -10.09 -0.36
C TYR A 63 13.36 -10.52 1.07
N SER A 64 12.06 -10.59 1.39
CA SER A 64 11.53 -10.93 2.71
C SER A 64 11.86 -9.93 3.83
N SER A 65 12.18 -8.68 3.49
CA SER A 65 12.36 -7.62 4.48
C SER A 65 11.05 -7.22 5.13
N ASN A 66 11.11 -6.78 6.38
CA ASN A 66 9.97 -6.28 7.15
C ASN A 66 10.10 -4.78 7.38
N PHE A 67 8.98 -4.08 7.31
CA PHE A 67 8.91 -2.68 7.70
C PHE A 67 8.71 -2.55 9.21
N TYR A 68 9.70 -1.96 9.90
CA TYR A 68 9.60 -1.64 11.32
C TYR A 68 9.45 -0.12 11.50
N LEU A 69 8.26 0.31 11.89
CA LEU A 69 7.94 1.72 12.12
C LEU A 69 8.90 2.39 13.11
N SER A 70 9.25 1.70 14.20
CA SER A 70 10.15 2.24 15.23
C SER A 70 11.57 2.52 14.72
N GLU A 71 12.07 1.71 13.80
CA GLU A 71 13.38 1.94 13.19
C GLU A 71 13.35 3.10 12.21
N PHE A 72 12.29 3.20 11.45
CA PHE A 72 12.07 4.32 10.54
C PHE A 72 11.96 5.65 11.32
N LEU A 73 11.15 5.70 12.38
CA LEU A 73 10.99 6.88 13.24
C LEU A 73 12.33 7.34 13.83
N LYS A 74 13.16 6.42 14.36
CA LYS A 74 14.49 6.75 14.88
C LYS A 74 15.37 7.44 13.83
N LYS A 75 15.30 7.00 12.58
CA LYS A 75 16.08 7.61 11.48
C LYS A 75 15.56 9.01 11.14
N VAL A 76 14.25 9.24 11.23
CA VAL A 76 13.64 10.56 11.00
C VAL A 76 13.98 11.52 12.17
N ASP A 77 13.86 11.08 13.41
CA ASP A 77 14.21 11.87 14.59
C ASP A 77 15.70 12.29 14.60
N ALA A 78 16.57 11.44 14.08
CA ALA A 78 18.02 11.70 14.03
C ALA A 78 18.44 12.73 12.94
N ILE A 79 17.52 13.22 12.10
CA ILE A 79 17.82 14.16 11.01
C ILE A 79 18.35 15.49 11.55
N ASP A 80 17.71 15.98 12.62
CA ASP A 80 18.07 17.26 13.22
C ASP A 80 17.63 17.35 14.69
N SER A 81 18.46 17.94 15.54
CA SER A 81 18.14 18.14 16.97
C SER A 81 16.95 19.08 17.20
N SER A 82 16.51 19.82 16.19
CA SER A 82 15.31 20.67 16.24
C SER A 82 13.99 19.91 16.12
N VAL A 83 14.02 18.65 15.70
CA VAL A 83 12.79 17.83 15.59
C VAL A 83 12.21 17.60 16.99
N ILE A 84 10.94 17.98 17.16
CA ILE A 84 10.23 17.88 18.44
C ILE A 84 9.30 16.65 18.44
N ASN A 85 8.64 16.41 17.32
CA ASN A 85 7.69 15.32 17.18
C ASN A 85 7.55 14.89 15.73
N VAL A 86 7.35 13.60 15.52
CA VAL A 86 7.06 12.99 14.22
C VAL A 86 5.74 12.23 14.33
N ALA A 87 4.73 12.63 13.57
CA ALA A 87 3.51 11.87 13.38
C ALA A 87 3.56 11.18 12.02
N ILE A 88 3.13 9.92 11.99
CA ILE A 88 3.15 9.10 10.77
C ILE A 88 1.79 8.40 10.61
N ASP A 89 1.25 8.46 9.41
CA ASP A 89 0.19 7.59 8.94
C ASP A 89 0.74 6.65 7.86
N ILE A 90 0.38 5.37 7.93
CA ILE A 90 0.91 4.34 7.03
C ILE A 90 -0.22 3.68 6.29
N GLN A 91 -0.13 3.70 4.97
CA GLN A 91 -1.01 2.98 4.08
C GLN A 91 -0.27 1.85 3.38
N MET A 92 -0.93 0.71 3.24
CA MET A 92 -0.44 -0.40 2.44
C MET A 92 -1.01 -0.32 1.03
N GLN A 93 -0.18 -0.57 0.03
CA GLN A 93 -0.61 -0.57 -1.37
C GLN A 93 -0.18 -1.85 -2.08
N ARG A 94 -1.11 -2.45 -2.82
CA ARG A 94 -0.85 -3.52 -3.78
C ARG A 94 -1.17 -3.04 -5.19
N ARG A 95 -0.41 -3.50 -6.16
CA ARG A 95 -0.60 -3.19 -7.58
C ARG A 95 -0.73 -4.48 -8.35
N PHE A 96 -1.71 -4.56 -9.22
CA PHE A 96 -1.89 -5.67 -10.16
C PHE A 96 -2.48 -5.15 -11.47
N ILE A 97 -2.29 -5.90 -12.54
CA ILE A 97 -2.87 -5.60 -13.85
C ILE A 97 -3.94 -6.65 -14.11
N PRO A 98 -5.23 -6.26 -14.13
CA PRO A 98 -6.29 -7.21 -14.41
C PRO A 98 -6.27 -7.62 -15.88
N ASN A 99 -6.56 -8.89 -16.14
CA ASN A 99 -6.86 -9.35 -17.51
C ASN A 99 -8.33 -9.04 -17.83
N THR A 100 -8.54 -8.06 -18.69
CA THR A 100 -9.90 -7.58 -19.05
C THR A 100 -10.56 -8.40 -20.17
N THR A 101 -9.88 -9.43 -20.70
CA THR A 101 -10.41 -10.26 -21.79
C THR A 101 -11.17 -11.49 -21.31
N ILE A 102 -11.03 -11.84 -20.02
CA ILE A 102 -11.67 -13.00 -19.41
C ILE A 102 -12.36 -12.59 -18.10
N THR A 103 -13.50 -13.20 -17.83
CA THR A 103 -14.19 -13.07 -16.54
C THR A 103 -13.48 -13.95 -15.52
N GLN A 104 -12.86 -13.35 -14.52
CA GLN A 104 -12.18 -14.07 -13.43
C GLN A 104 -12.17 -13.26 -12.14
N SER A 105 -12.13 -13.94 -11.01
CA SER A 105 -11.93 -13.26 -9.72
C SER A 105 -10.46 -13.01 -9.45
N TYR A 106 -10.15 -11.87 -8.85
CA TYR A 106 -8.80 -11.53 -8.38
C TYR A 106 -8.75 -11.55 -6.87
N GLN A 107 -7.68 -12.08 -6.32
CA GLN A 107 -7.40 -12.00 -4.89
C GLN A 107 -6.16 -11.16 -4.66
N VAL A 108 -6.32 -10.12 -3.86
CA VAL A 108 -5.25 -9.20 -3.43
C VAL A 108 -4.98 -9.43 -1.96
N ASN A 109 -3.77 -9.88 -1.62
CA ASN A 109 -3.38 -10.17 -0.25
C ASN A 109 -2.39 -9.10 0.24
N PHE A 110 -2.73 -8.44 1.33
CA PHE A 110 -1.82 -7.50 2.01
C PHE A 110 -0.92 -8.23 3.02
N ASN A 111 -1.27 -9.47 3.39
CA ASN A 111 -0.56 -10.28 4.39
C ASN A 111 -0.43 -9.60 5.77
N ASN A 112 -1.23 -8.59 6.01
CA ASN A 112 -1.34 -7.85 7.25
C ASN A 112 -2.80 -7.46 7.46
N PRO A 113 -3.33 -7.46 8.69
CA PRO A 113 -4.68 -7.01 8.97
C PRO A 113 -4.93 -5.60 8.44
N ILE A 114 -6.13 -5.36 7.92
CA ILE A 114 -6.59 -4.05 7.50
C ILE A 114 -7.30 -3.40 8.68
N TYR A 115 -7.00 -2.14 8.96
CA TYR A 115 -7.60 -1.42 10.09
C TYR A 115 -9.11 -1.27 9.90
N ASN A 116 -9.86 -1.97 10.75
CA ASN A 116 -11.31 -1.89 10.85
C ASN A 116 -11.69 -1.98 12.34
N PRO A 117 -11.73 -0.85 13.06
CA PRO A 117 -11.92 -0.83 14.51
C PRO A 117 -13.33 -1.20 14.97
N HIS A 118 -14.32 -1.12 14.10
CA HIS A 118 -15.73 -1.45 14.39
C HIS A 118 -16.51 -1.72 13.10
N GLY A 119 -17.60 -2.45 13.19
CA GLY A 119 -18.53 -2.65 12.07
C GLY A 119 -19.00 -1.32 11.48
N GLY A 120 -19.15 -1.28 10.18
CA GLY A 120 -19.51 -0.06 9.46
C GLY A 120 -18.39 0.98 9.32
N HIS A 121 -17.14 0.64 9.66
CA HIS A 121 -15.96 1.50 9.41
C HIS A 121 -15.63 1.49 7.92
N LYS A 122 -16.25 2.41 7.18
CA LYS A 122 -16.17 2.49 5.71
C LYS A 122 -14.84 3.08 5.26
N TYR A 123 -14.48 2.74 4.02
CA TYR A 123 -13.35 3.33 3.30
C TYR A 123 -11.97 2.92 3.84
N ALA A 124 -11.88 1.76 4.48
CA ALA A 124 -10.60 1.15 4.82
C ALA A 124 -9.85 0.67 3.56
N ILE A 125 -10.60 0.40 2.48
CA ILE A 125 -10.09 0.07 1.15
C ILE A 125 -10.37 1.23 0.20
N SER A 126 -9.40 1.55 -0.64
CA SER A 126 -9.56 2.47 -1.76
C SER A 126 -8.71 2.01 -2.95
N SER A 127 -9.10 2.39 -4.16
CA SER A 127 -8.31 2.12 -5.36
C SER A 127 -7.96 3.39 -6.12
N SER A 128 -6.99 3.29 -7.03
CA SER A 128 -6.88 4.21 -8.15
C SER A 128 -8.12 4.16 -9.03
N SER A 129 -8.31 5.16 -9.89
CA SER A 129 -9.42 5.17 -10.84
C SER A 129 -9.26 4.09 -11.91
N PHE A 130 -10.38 3.55 -12.35
CA PHE A 130 -10.50 2.66 -13.50
C PHE A 130 -11.76 2.99 -14.29
N THR A 131 -11.83 2.52 -15.54
CA THR A 131 -13.02 2.72 -16.39
C THR A 131 -13.96 1.53 -16.25
N TYR A 132 -15.22 1.78 -15.90
CA TYR A 132 -16.28 0.80 -15.85
C TYR A 132 -17.53 1.37 -16.56
N ASN A 133 -18.03 0.65 -17.59
CA ASN A 133 -19.16 1.08 -18.43
C ASN A 133 -19.01 2.53 -18.96
N GLY A 134 -17.77 2.92 -19.34
CA GLY A 134 -17.48 4.26 -19.87
C GLY A 134 -17.37 5.37 -18.81
N PHE A 135 -17.48 5.04 -17.53
CA PHE A 135 -17.35 5.99 -16.42
C PHE A 135 -16.06 5.76 -15.62
N THR A 136 -15.50 6.86 -15.10
CA THR A 136 -14.41 6.78 -14.12
C THR A 136 -14.96 6.32 -12.78
N CYS A 137 -14.51 5.17 -12.33
CA CYS A 137 -14.95 4.51 -11.11
C CYS A 137 -13.78 4.20 -10.18
N TYR A 138 -14.11 3.83 -8.96
CA TYR A 138 -13.18 3.49 -7.89
C TYR A 138 -13.76 2.35 -7.06
N PHE A 139 -12.90 1.58 -6.38
CA PHE A 139 -13.33 0.67 -5.33
C PHE A 139 -13.33 1.38 -3.98
N ASP A 140 -14.29 1.04 -3.13
CA ASP A 140 -14.26 1.25 -1.68
C ASP A 140 -14.96 0.07 -0.97
N ASP A 141 -14.92 0.06 0.36
CA ASP A 141 -15.63 -0.92 1.19
C ASP A 141 -16.78 -0.27 1.96
N ASP A 142 -17.72 -1.10 2.41
CA ASP A 142 -18.85 -0.65 3.23
C ASP A 142 -18.57 -0.65 4.74
N GLY A 143 -17.43 -1.23 5.15
CA GLY A 143 -17.03 -1.40 6.54
C GLY A 143 -17.51 -2.71 7.19
N ASP A 144 -18.32 -3.49 6.48
CA ASP A 144 -18.89 -4.76 6.94
C ASP A 144 -18.42 -5.97 6.09
N GLY A 145 -17.44 -5.74 5.21
CA GLY A 145 -16.79 -6.78 4.43
C GLY A 145 -17.18 -6.84 2.97
N MET A 146 -18.01 -5.90 2.47
CA MET A 146 -18.37 -5.85 1.05
C MET A 146 -17.52 -4.82 0.32
N LEU A 147 -16.93 -5.23 -0.81
CA LEU A 147 -16.27 -4.32 -1.74
C LEU A 147 -17.32 -3.74 -2.71
N ARG A 148 -17.24 -2.43 -2.95
CA ARG A 148 -18.18 -1.71 -3.82
C ARG A 148 -17.44 -1.00 -4.93
N ILE A 149 -18.15 -0.73 -6.04
CA ILE A 149 -17.73 0.22 -7.08
C ILE A 149 -18.54 1.50 -6.92
N TYR A 150 -17.87 2.64 -6.89
CA TYR A 150 -18.51 3.94 -6.87
C TYR A 150 -17.90 4.88 -7.91
N ARG A 151 -18.64 5.94 -8.24
CA ARG A 151 -18.18 7.07 -9.04
C ARG A 151 -18.44 8.38 -8.30
N ILE A 152 -17.76 9.44 -8.71
CA ILE A 152 -17.98 10.78 -8.16
C ILE A 152 -18.92 11.54 -9.10
N VAL A 153 -20.05 11.98 -8.58
CA VAL A 153 -21.04 12.80 -9.29
C VAL A 153 -21.28 14.07 -8.49
N SER A 154 -20.99 15.23 -9.07
CA SER A 154 -21.11 16.53 -8.39
C SER A 154 -20.41 16.57 -7.01
N GLY A 155 -19.20 15.97 -6.93
CA GLY A 155 -18.40 15.93 -5.70
C GLY A 155 -18.87 14.90 -4.66
N LYS A 156 -19.89 14.10 -4.94
CA LYS A 156 -20.41 13.07 -4.03
C LYS A 156 -20.13 11.66 -4.55
N ARG A 157 -19.85 10.73 -3.63
CA ARG A 157 -19.74 9.30 -3.96
C ARG A 157 -21.12 8.73 -4.24
N VAL A 158 -21.27 8.13 -5.41
CA VAL A 158 -22.49 7.41 -5.84
C VAL A 158 -22.09 5.97 -6.12
N THR A 159 -22.63 5.03 -5.35
CA THR A 159 -22.36 3.60 -5.53
C THR A 159 -23.00 3.12 -6.84
N VAL A 160 -22.21 2.42 -7.63
CA VAL A 160 -22.61 1.81 -8.92
C VAL A 160 -22.90 0.32 -8.72
N ILE A 161 -22.04 -0.37 -7.97
CA ILE A 161 -22.18 -1.78 -7.61
C ILE A 161 -21.94 -1.93 -6.11
N ASN A 162 -22.90 -2.54 -5.41
CA ASN A 162 -22.82 -2.77 -3.97
C ASN A 162 -22.00 -4.02 -3.60
N ASN A 163 -21.91 -5.00 -4.51
CA ASN A 163 -21.21 -6.26 -4.29
C ASN A 163 -20.27 -6.51 -5.47
N ALA A 164 -19.13 -5.84 -5.45
CA ALA A 164 -18.04 -6.05 -6.42
C ALA A 164 -16.97 -7.02 -5.89
N GLY A 165 -17.14 -7.50 -4.66
CA GLY A 165 -16.19 -8.40 -4.01
C GLY A 165 -16.37 -8.45 -2.51
N VAL A 166 -15.42 -9.07 -1.83
CA VAL A 166 -15.40 -9.19 -0.37
C VAL A 166 -14.06 -8.76 0.19
N VAL A 167 -14.09 -8.19 1.39
CA VAL A 167 -12.93 -7.76 2.16
C VAL A 167 -12.85 -8.59 3.45
N ASN A 168 -11.71 -9.22 3.69
CA ASN A 168 -11.41 -9.84 4.97
C ASN A 168 -10.38 -8.97 5.70
N TYR A 169 -10.85 -8.16 6.63
CA TYR A 169 -10.01 -7.21 7.37
C TYR A 169 -8.98 -7.93 8.25
N THR A 170 -9.34 -9.05 8.87
CA THR A 170 -8.46 -9.81 9.77
C THR A 170 -7.32 -10.48 9.01
N LEU A 171 -7.60 -11.08 7.86
CA LEU A 171 -6.57 -11.71 7.02
C LEU A 171 -5.86 -10.69 6.11
N GLY A 172 -6.38 -9.47 6.00
CA GLY A 172 -5.85 -8.48 5.09
C GLY A 172 -5.95 -8.90 3.63
N SER A 173 -7.10 -9.42 3.21
CA SER A 173 -7.31 -9.86 1.84
C SER A 173 -8.57 -9.25 1.23
N VAL A 174 -8.49 -8.98 -0.07
CA VAL A 174 -9.60 -8.45 -0.86
C VAL A 174 -9.81 -9.38 -2.06
N LYS A 175 -11.00 -9.91 -2.21
CA LYS A 175 -11.41 -10.66 -3.40
C LYS A 175 -12.30 -9.78 -4.25
N ILE A 176 -11.92 -9.57 -5.51
CA ILE A 176 -12.63 -8.77 -6.49
C ILE A 176 -13.35 -9.72 -7.45
N TYR A 177 -14.62 -9.48 -7.70
CA TYR A 177 -15.41 -10.21 -8.70
C TYR A 177 -15.34 -9.42 -10.03
N ALA A 178 -15.02 -10.11 -11.11
CA ALA A 178 -14.94 -9.53 -12.45
C ALA A 178 -15.80 -10.32 -13.44
#